data_3197cba03ad3e7b56af8865e6b6625fc
#
_entry.id   3197cba03ad3e7b56af8865e6b6625fc
#
_cell.length_a   1.000
_cell.length_b   1.000
_cell.length_c   1.000
_cell.angle_alpha   90.00
_cell.angle_beta   90.00
_cell.angle_gamma   90.00
#
_symmetry.space_group_name_H-M   'P 1'
#
loop_
_entity.id
_entity.type
_entity.pdbx_description
1 polymer ?
#
loop_
_entity_poly.entity_id
_entity_poly.type
_entity_poly.pdbx_seq_one_letter_code
_entity_poly.pdbx_strand_id
1 'polypeptide(L)'
;VKRSDLEKAVVAACGWVEESQVVIFGSQSVLGSYDEASLPEEAIRSMEVDMTPASAFTTGADVTEKVSTLNVWVGEDSPFHLRHGVYVEGIHRDTVVLPLGWENRLVAFTASGTGDDQNYGRTGLCLHPIDLCVSKLIAGREKDHEFVGALIRDNIIDPAEVLDRIDKAGIDWSSGYPDNRDLAVSRARSWLQSKQAPAAEDYSDIARALSTVSRSHPRTIREHLRTNTSGAQDKSETAHDVGPDLSTERGYDLTD
;
A
#
# COMPACT_ATOMS: atom_id res chain seq x y z
N VAL A 1 -6.59 2.54 10.22
CA VAL A 1 -7.84 3.33 10.13
C VAL A 1 -8.89 2.53 9.37
N LYS A 2 -10.15 2.58 9.79
CA LYS A 2 -11.32 2.07 9.07
C LYS A 2 -12.08 3.22 8.42
N ARG A 3 -12.96 2.92 7.47
CA ARG A 3 -13.82 3.95 6.87
C ARG A 3 -14.66 4.71 7.91
N SER A 4 -15.15 4.01 8.94
CA SER A 4 -15.88 4.65 10.04
C SER A 4 -15.03 5.61 10.88
N ASP A 5 -13.72 5.38 10.97
CA ASP A 5 -12.80 6.28 11.68
C ASP A 5 -12.42 7.46 10.80
N LEU A 6 -12.23 7.22 9.48
CA LEU A 6 -12.05 8.28 8.49
C LEU A 6 -13.26 9.23 8.48
N GLU A 7 -14.47 8.69 8.54
CA GLU A 7 -15.71 9.50 8.62
C GLU A 7 -15.72 10.43 9.84
N LYS A 8 -15.38 9.90 11.04
CA LYS A 8 -15.26 10.71 12.25
C LYS A 8 -14.21 11.80 12.10
N ALA A 9 -13.05 11.48 11.51
CA ALA A 9 -11.98 12.44 11.27
C ALA A 9 -12.42 13.54 10.31
N VAL A 10 -13.09 13.22 9.19
CA VAL A 10 -13.64 14.18 8.23
C VAL A 10 -14.67 15.09 8.89
N VAL A 11 -15.63 14.53 9.64
CA VAL A 11 -16.65 15.29 10.33
C VAL A 11 -16.05 16.27 11.34
N ALA A 12 -15.11 15.80 12.16
CA ALA A 12 -14.45 16.62 13.16
C ALA A 12 -13.58 17.70 12.49
N ALA A 13 -12.78 17.35 11.49
CA ALA A 13 -11.94 18.31 10.76
C ALA A 13 -12.78 19.41 10.11
N CYS A 14 -13.82 19.06 9.35
CA CYS A 14 -14.76 20.02 8.76
C CYS A 14 -15.39 20.93 9.80
N GLY A 15 -15.72 20.41 10.99
CA GLY A 15 -16.28 21.19 12.08
C GLY A 15 -15.33 22.25 12.62
N TRP A 16 -14.08 21.87 12.84
CA TRP A 16 -13.07 22.78 13.41
C TRP A 16 -12.58 23.84 12.42
N VAL A 17 -12.50 23.52 11.12
CA VAL A 17 -12.10 24.51 10.11
C VAL A 17 -13.28 25.31 9.55
N GLU A 18 -14.52 25.01 9.98
CA GLU A 18 -15.75 25.65 9.53
C GLU A 18 -15.96 25.55 8.01
N GLU A 19 -15.60 24.38 7.43
CA GLU A 19 -15.79 24.11 6.01
C GLU A 19 -16.64 22.83 5.81
N SER A 20 -17.31 22.72 4.67
CA SER A 20 -18.04 21.51 4.31
C SER A 20 -17.12 20.42 3.75
N GLN A 21 -15.89 20.79 3.36
CA GLN A 21 -14.96 19.89 2.70
C GLN A 21 -13.54 20.04 3.23
N VAL A 22 -12.82 18.92 3.27
CA VAL A 22 -11.36 18.84 3.50
C VAL A 22 -10.75 17.95 2.44
N VAL A 23 -9.48 18.17 2.09
CA VAL A 23 -8.74 17.30 1.17
C VAL A 23 -7.85 16.36 1.97
N ILE A 24 -7.84 15.08 1.59
CA ILE A 24 -7.10 14.01 2.26
C ILE A 24 -5.97 13.51 1.34
N PHE A 25 -4.73 13.65 1.80
CA PHE A 25 -3.52 13.36 0.99
C PHE A 25 -2.84 12.04 1.34
N GLY A 26 -2.70 11.73 2.60
CA GLY A 26 -1.88 10.62 3.09
C GLY A 26 -2.43 9.23 2.79
N SER A 27 -1.86 8.24 3.44
CA SER A 27 -2.18 6.82 3.22
C SER A 27 -3.66 6.53 3.31
N GLN A 28 -4.37 7.21 4.22
CA GLN A 28 -5.77 6.95 4.48
C GLN A 28 -6.72 7.48 3.39
N SER A 29 -6.22 8.26 2.43
CA SER A 29 -7.02 8.66 1.26
C SER A 29 -7.46 7.44 0.41
N VAL A 30 -6.75 6.32 0.49
CA VAL A 30 -7.13 5.07 -0.19
C VAL A 30 -8.52 4.56 0.24
N LEU A 31 -8.94 4.86 1.46
CA LEU A 31 -10.26 4.51 2.01
C LEU A 31 -11.43 5.26 1.33
N GLY A 32 -11.15 6.32 0.59
CA GLY A 32 -12.14 6.96 -0.28
C GLY A 32 -12.60 6.07 -1.43
N SER A 33 -11.71 5.20 -1.91
CA SER A 33 -11.96 4.31 -3.06
C SER A 33 -12.23 2.86 -2.69
N TYR A 34 -11.68 2.38 -1.55
CA TYR A 34 -11.76 0.98 -1.14
C TYR A 34 -12.21 0.84 0.31
N ASP A 35 -12.92 -0.24 0.61
CA ASP A 35 -13.22 -0.61 1.99
C ASP A 35 -11.99 -1.25 2.65
N GLU A 36 -11.82 -1.04 3.95
CA GLU A 36 -10.70 -1.61 4.71
C GLU A 36 -10.56 -3.12 4.60
N ALA A 37 -11.68 -3.84 4.41
CA ALA A 37 -11.68 -5.30 4.27
C ALA A 37 -11.03 -5.78 2.95
N SER A 38 -10.92 -4.90 1.95
CA SER A 38 -10.28 -5.19 0.66
C SER A 38 -8.84 -4.70 0.58
N LEU A 39 -8.33 -4.05 1.63
CA LEU A 39 -7.01 -3.45 1.66
C LEU A 39 -6.02 -4.30 2.48
N PRO A 40 -4.75 -4.37 2.07
CA PRO A 40 -3.70 -4.99 2.89
C PRO A 40 -3.48 -4.21 4.18
N GLU A 41 -3.01 -4.92 5.22
CA GLU A 41 -2.75 -4.33 6.54
C GLU A 41 -1.81 -3.12 6.47
N GLU A 42 -0.80 -3.19 5.62
CA GLU A 42 0.17 -2.11 5.40
C GLU A 42 -0.49 -0.80 4.94
N ALA A 43 -1.62 -0.88 4.22
CA ALA A 43 -2.34 0.29 3.74
C ALA A 43 -3.20 0.98 4.82
N ILE A 44 -3.64 0.25 5.84
CA ILE A 44 -4.58 0.75 6.85
C ILE A 44 -4.00 0.88 8.26
N ARG A 45 -2.74 0.51 8.47
CA ARG A 45 -2.10 0.47 9.79
C ARG A 45 -1.82 1.84 10.42
N SER A 46 -1.69 2.91 9.62
CA SER A 46 -1.46 4.26 10.14
C SER A 46 -2.71 4.77 10.86
N MET A 47 -2.53 5.39 12.02
CA MET A 47 -3.59 6.10 12.75
C MET A 47 -3.73 7.55 12.31
N GLU A 48 -2.78 8.06 11.54
CA GLU A 48 -2.69 9.43 11.04
C GLU A 48 -3.50 9.60 9.76
N VAL A 49 -4.23 10.70 9.66
CA VAL A 49 -4.96 11.13 8.46
C VAL A 49 -4.50 12.53 8.06
N ASP A 50 -3.72 12.62 6.98
CA ASP A 50 -3.20 13.90 6.47
C ASP A 50 -4.31 14.69 5.80
N MET A 51 -4.64 15.87 6.32
CA MET A 51 -5.73 16.71 5.81
C MET A 51 -5.31 18.16 5.61
N THR A 52 -5.94 18.80 4.62
CA THR A 52 -5.90 20.25 4.46
C THR A 52 -7.31 20.80 4.24
N PRO A 53 -7.63 22.02 4.71
CA PRO A 53 -8.90 22.68 4.39
C PRO A 53 -9.08 22.85 2.88
N ALA A 54 -10.30 22.66 2.36
CA ALA A 54 -10.55 22.80 0.91
C ALA A 54 -10.29 24.24 0.42
N SER A 55 -10.43 25.26 1.30
CA SER A 55 -10.09 26.63 0.98
C SER A 55 -8.61 26.85 0.63
N ALA A 56 -7.72 25.92 0.96
CA ALA A 56 -6.29 25.97 0.54
C ALA A 56 -6.11 26.03 -0.98
N PHE A 57 -7.12 25.62 -1.76
CA PHE A 57 -7.11 25.65 -3.22
C PHE A 57 -7.76 26.90 -3.81
N THR A 58 -8.19 27.82 -2.96
CA THR A 58 -8.69 29.14 -3.39
C THR A 58 -7.51 30.07 -3.54
N THR A 59 -7.44 30.78 -4.66
CA THR A 59 -6.35 31.72 -4.96
C THR A 59 -6.15 32.74 -3.85
N GLY A 60 -4.95 32.78 -3.28
CA GLY A 60 -4.57 33.73 -2.24
C GLY A 60 -5.07 33.40 -0.83
N ALA A 61 -5.67 32.24 -0.60
CA ALA A 61 -6.09 31.84 0.73
C ALA A 61 -4.86 31.46 1.60
N ASP A 62 -4.79 32.05 2.79
CA ASP A 62 -3.90 31.59 3.86
C ASP A 62 -4.69 30.65 4.78
N VAL A 63 -4.27 29.41 4.83
CA VAL A 63 -4.91 28.36 5.67
C VAL A 63 -4.09 27.99 6.89
N THR A 64 -3.04 28.75 7.21
CA THR A 64 -2.10 28.43 8.30
C THR A 64 -2.84 28.28 9.65
N GLU A 65 -3.78 29.17 9.94
CA GLU A 65 -4.57 29.09 11.17
C GLU A 65 -5.46 27.84 11.20
N LYS A 66 -6.11 27.50 10.09
CA LYS A 66 -6.95 26.30 9.99
C LYS A 66 -6.15 25.01 10.12
N VAL A 67 -4.99 24.95 9.47
CA VAL A 67 -4.05 23.81 9.60
C VAL A 67 -3.60 23.66 11.06
N SER A 68 -3.25 24.78 11.72
CA SER A 68 -2.92 24.78 13.15
C SER A 68 -4.08 24.34 14.03
N THR A 69 -5.31 24.75 13.70
CA THR A 69 -6.55 24.34 14.40
C THR A 69 -6.74 22.83 14.30
N LEU A 70 -6.52 22.20 13.14
CA LEU A 70 -6.58 20.75 12.98
C LEU A 70 -5.58 20.06 13.91
N ASN A 71 -4.33 20.50 13.91
CA ASN A 71 -3.27 19.90 14.72
C ASN A 71 -3.53 20.01 16.23
N VAL A 72 -4.18 21.08 16.68
CA VAL A 72 -4.49 21.30 18.10
C VAL A 72 -5.70 20.48 18.56
N TRP A 73 -6.78 20.48 17.80
CA TRP A 73 -8.07 19.97 18.27
C TRP A 73 -8.37 18.53 17.86
N VAL A 74 -7.81 18.06 16.73
CA VAL A 74 -8.01 16.71 16.22
C VAL A 74 -6.70 16.00 15.89
N GLY A 75 -5.55 16.64 16.20
CA GLY A 75 -4.20 16.10 15.99
C GLY A 75 -3.80 15.05 17.01
N GLU A 76 -2.53 14.65 16.95
CA GLU A 76 -1.92 13.68 17.88
C GLU A 76 -2.06 14.18 19.33
N ASP A 77 -2.33 13.25 20.25
CA ASP A 77 -2.56 13.49 21.68
C ASP A 77 -3.74 14.41 22.03
N SER A 78 -4.54 14.83 21.06
CA SER A 78 -5.79 15.57 21.29
C SER A 78 -6.86 14.71 21.98
N PRO A 79 -7.89 15.33 22.59
CA PRO A 79 -9.05 14.59 23.09
C PRO A 79 -9.75 13.74 22.00
N PHE A 80 -9.69 14.16 20.74
CA PHE A 80 -10.20 13.40 19.61
C PHE A 80 -9.39 12.12 19.41
N HIS A 81 -8.06 12.23 19.36
CA HIS A 81 -7.17 11.07 19.23
C HIS A 81 -7.37 10.08 20.39
N LEU A 82 -7.34 10.55 21.63
CA LEU A 82 -7.53 9.71 22.80
C LEU A 82 -8.88 8.98 22.83
N ARG A 83 -9.91 9.59 22.24
CA ARG A 83 -11.25 8.99 22.19
C ARG A 83 -11.44 8.02 21.04
N HIS A 84 -10.85 8.27 19.88
CA HIS A 84 -11.15 7.56 18.63
C HIS A 84 -10.01 6.66 18.15
N GLY A 85 -8.78 6.78 18.70
CA GLY A 85 -7.61 6.02 18.31
C GLY A 85 -7.05 6.38 16.94
N VAL A 86 -7.53 7.49 16.36
CA VAL A 86 -7.05 8.07 15.08
C VAL A 86 -6.92 9.57 15.26
N TYR A 87 -6.05 10.20 14.48
CA TYR A 87 -5.86 11.64 14.53
C TYR A 87 -5.67 12.24 13.13
N VAL A 88 -5.86 13.55 13.05
CA VAL A 88 -5.66 14.32 11.82
C VAL A 88 -4.33 15.06 11.91
N GLU A 89 -3.46 14.86 10.92
CA GLU A 89 -2.34 15.76 10.70
C GLU A 89 -2.77 16.85 9.70
N GLY A 90 -2.91 18.08 10.22
CA GLY A 90 -3.13 19.25 9.39
C GLY A 90 -1.84 19.57 8.61
N ILE A 91 -1.90 19.52 7.28
CA ILE A 91 -0.75 19.77 6.42
C ILE A 91 -1.03 20.87 5.41
N HIS A 92 0.02 21.57 5.00
CA HIS A 92 -0.08 22.53 3.90
C HIS A 92 0.02 21.80 2.57
N ARG A 93 -0.69 22.31 1.54
CA ARG A 93 -0.63 21.81 0.18
C ARG A 93 0.80 21.69 -0.34
N ASP A 94 1.66 22.64 0.00
CA ASP A 94 3.05 22.70 -0.47
C ASP A 94 3.96 21.60 0.08
N THR A 95 3.49 20.79 1.01
CA THR A 95 4.25 19.65 1.53
C THR A 95 4.08 18.37 0.69
N VAL A 96 3.14 18.37 -0.27
CA VAL A 96 2.78 17.19 -1.05
C VAL A 96 3.14 17.38 -2.52
N VAL A 97 3.78 16.36 -3.12
CA VAL A 97 4.09 16.30 -4.56
C VAL A 97 3.09 15.37 -5.24
N LEU A 98 2.47 15.84 -6.30
CA LEU A 98 1.34 15.14 -6.94
C LEU A 98 1.45 15.18 -8.47
N PRO A 99 0.82 14.24 -9.21
CA PRO A 99 0.73 14.36 -10.66
C PRO A 99 -0.17 15.54 -11.06
N LEU A 100 0.21 16.29 -12.09
CA LEU A 100 -0.59 17.44 -12.57
C LEU A 100 -2.04 17.04 -12.84
N GLY A 101 -2.98 17.92 -12.50
CA GLY A 101 -4.43 17.73 -12.67
C GLY A 101 -5.06 16.75 -11.68
N TRP A 102 -4.38 16.44 -10.59
CA TRP A 102 -4.87 15.58 -9.51
C TRP A 102 -6.19 16.10 -8.92
N GLU A 103 -6.40 17.40 -8.87
CA GLU A 103 -7.61 18.04 -8.34
C GLU A 103 -8.89 17.55 -9.06
N ASN A 104 -8.77 17.25 -10.35
CA ASN A 104 -9.88 16.76 -11.18
C ASN A 104 -10.17 15.25 -10.97
N ARG A 105 -9.34 14.56 -10.20
CA ARG A 105 -9.43 13.12 -9.98
C ARG A 105 -9.71 12.75 -8.52
N LEU A 106 -9.97 13.74 -7.68
CA LEU A 106 -10.33 13.50 -6.28
C LEU A 106 -11.59 12.64 -6.17
N VAL A 107 -11.58 11.76 -5.18
CA VAL A 107 -12.70 10.85 -4.86
C VAL A 107 -13.43 11.39 -3.64
N ALA A 108 -14.71 11.69 -3.78
CA ALA A 108 -15.51 12.19 -2.69
C ALA A 108 -15.88 11.07 -1.71
N PHE A 109 -15.57 11.27 -0.44
CA PHE A 109 -15.98 10.45 0.68
C PHE A 109 -16.89 11.29 1.58
N THR A 110 -18.19 11.15 1.42
CA THR A 110 -19.19 11.95 2.14
C THR A 110 -19.64 11.22 3.40
N ALA A 111 -19.64 11.92 4.53
CA ALA A 111 -20.12 11.42 5.80
C ALA A 111 -21.60 11.03 5.72
N SER A 112 -21.93 9.93 6.36
CA SER A 112 -23.30 9.43 6.50
C SER A 112 -24.11 10.40 7.37
N GLY A 113 -25.38 10.56 7.07
CA GLY A 113 -26.30 11.40 7.85
C GLY A 113 -27.57 11.71 7.09
N THR A 114 -28.50 12.35 7.78
CA THR A 114 -29.73 12.89 7.17
C THR A 114 -29.67 14.41 7.13
N GLY A 115 -30.52 15.05 6.33
CA GLY A 115 -30.50 16.50 6.15
C GLY A 115 -30.63 17.36 7.43
N ASP A 116 -31.08 16.75 8.55
CA ASP A 116 -31.18 17.40 9.88
C ASP A 116 -29.93 17.16 10.75
N ASP A 117 -28.98 16.30 10.31
CA ASP A 117 -27.73 16.06 11.01
C ASP A 117 -26.73 17.16 10.67
N GLN A 118 -26.06 17.73 11.70
CA GLN A 118 -24.99 18.72 11.52
C GLN A 118 -23.80 18.15 10.72
N ASN A 119 -23.69 16.82 10.62
CA ASN A 119 -22.65 16.12 9.90
C ASN A 119 -23.00 15.88 8.42
N TYR A 120 -24.26 16.11 8.04
CA TYR A 120 -24.74 15.90 6.68
C TYR A 120 -23.97 16.74 5.66
N GLY A 121 -23.50 16.07 4.59
CA GLY A 121 -22.78 16.72 3.49
C GLY A 121 -21.31 17.04 3.76
N ARG A 122 -20.78 16.76 4.96
CA ARG A 122 -19.34 16.91 5.21
C ARG A 122 -18.57 15.87 4.39
N THR A 123 -17.58 16.33 3.64
CA THR A 123 -16.94 15.50 2.62
C THR A 123 -15.42 15.59 2.71
N GLY A 124 -14.77 14.44 2.79
CA GLY A 124 -13.34 14.29 2.52
C GLY A 124 -13.11 14.08 1.02
N LEU A 125 -12.32 14.93 0.41
CA LEU A 125 -11.88 14.80 -0.97
C LEU A 125 -10.56 13.99 -0.96
N CYS A 126 -10.66 12.69 -1.19
CA CYS A 126 -9.53 11.76 -1.14
C CYS A 126 -8.73 11.77 -2.43
N LEU A 127 -7.42 11.65 -2.37
CA LEU A 127 -6.61 11.41 -3.56
C LEU A 127 -7.07 10.14 -4.27
N HIS A 128 -7.09 10.19 -5.60
CA HIS A 128 -7.24 8.98 -6.40
C HIS A 128 -6.09 8.01 -6.11
N PRO A 129 -6.33 6.70 -5.95
CA PRO A 129 -5.30 5.73 -5.54
C PRO A 129 -4.03 5.74 -6.39
N ILE A 130 -4.16 5.94 -7.70
CA ILE A 130 -2.99 6.06 -8.58
C ILE A 130 -2.18 7.33 -8.27
N ASP A 131 -2.82 8.47 -8.03
CA ASP A 131 -2.15 9.73 -7.68
C ASP A 131 -1.46 9.63 -6.32
N LEU A 132 -2.09 8.95 -5.36
CA LEU A 132 -1.48 8.62 -4.07
C LEU A 132 -0.22 7.76 -4.25
N CYS A 133 -0.26 6.72 -5.08
CA CYS A 133 0.91 5.89 -5.36
C CYS A 133 2.05 6.68 -5.99
N VAL A 134 1.75 7.57 -6.95
CA VAL A 134 2.75 8.48 -7.53
C VAL A 134 3.38 9.36 -6.44
N SER A 135 2.57 10.02 -5.61
CA SER A 135 3.06 10.87 -4.51
C SER A 135 4.02 10.11 -3.58
N LYS A 136 3.63 8.91 -3.17
CA LYS A 136 4.45 8.05 -2.30
C LYS A 136 5.76 7.62 -2.95
N LEU A 137 5.74 7.20 -4.21
CA LEU A 137 6.95 6.77 -4.91
C LEU A 137 7.92 7.93 -5.19
N ILE A 138 7.41 9.14 -5.43
CA ILE A 138 8.25 10.34 -5.53
C ILE A 138 8.88 10.67 -4.18
N ALA A 139 8.15 10.57 -3.07
CA ALA A 139 8.70 10.72 -1.72
C ALA A 139 9.76 9.65 -1.41
N GLY A 140 9.52 8.40 -1.82
CA GLY A 140 10.49 7.32 -1.90
C GLY A 140 11.02 6.84 -0.55
N ARG A 141 10.26 7.00 0.54
CA ARG A 141 10.60 6.45 1.86
C ARG A 141 10.33 4.96 1.89
N GLU A 142 10.97 4.22 2.76
CA GLU A 142 10.77 2.77 2.89
C GLU A 142 9.29 2.41 3.11
N LYS A 143 8.64 3.09 4.04
CA LYS A 143 7.19 2.92 4.32
C LYS A 143 6.29 3.20 3.12
N ASP A 144 6.71 4.09 2.20
CA ASP A 144 5.95 4.41 0.98
C ASP A 144 6.07 3.27 -0.05
N HIS A 145 7.24 2.67 -0.17
CA HIS A 145 7.46 1.48 -1.00
C HIS A 145 6.71 0.25 -0.44
N GLU A 146 6.67 0.07 0.89
CA GLU A 146 5.87 -0.99 1.51
C GLU A 146 4.38 -0.82 1.20
N PHE A 147 3.85 0.40 1.36
CA PHE A 147 2.46 0.72 1.08
C PHE A 147 2.08 0.41 -0.38
N VAL A 148 2.82 0.99 -1.34
CA VAL A 148 2.53 0.79 -2.77
C VAL A 148 2.77 -0.66 -3.17
N GLY A 149 3.83 -1.29 -2.64
CA GLY A 149 4.15 -2.69 -2.88
C GLY A 149 3.06 -3.65 -2.41
N ALA A 150 2.43 -3.37 -1.28
CA ALA A 150 1.30 -4.15 -0.77
C ALA A 150 0.07 -4.04 -1.68
N LEU A 151 -0.28 -2.84 -2.14
CA LEU A 151 -1.39 -2.63 -3.06
C LEU A 151 -1.18 -3.35 -4.41
N ILE A 152 0.05 -3.35 -4.93
CA ILE A 152 0.39 -4.07 -6.16
C ILE A 152 0.34 -5.59 -5.95
N ARG A 153 0.92 -6.09 -4.86
CA ARG A 153 0.94 -7.52 -4.50
C ARG A 153 -0.48 -8.10 -4.45
N ASP A 154 -1.42 -7.34 -3.89
CA ASP A 154 -2.81 -7.77 -3.72
C ASP A 154 -3.70 -7.40 -4.93
N ASN A 155 -3.07 -6.98 -6.06
CA ASN A 155 -3.74 -6.62 -7.32
C ASN A 155 -4.79 -5.50 -7.19
N ILE A 156 -4.64 -4.59 -6.24
CA ILE A 156 -5.50 -3.42 -6.06
C ILE A 156 -5.07 -2.30 -7.00
N ILE A 157 -3.76 -2.20 -7.25
CA ILE A 157 -3.13 -1.20 -8.13
C ILE A 157 -2.28 -1.91 -9.17
N ASP A 158 -2.46 -1.54 -10.45
CA ASP A 158 -1.59 -1.96 -11.54
C ASP A 158 -0.37 -1.02 -11.61
N PRO A 159 0.88 -1.54 -11.46
CA PRO A 159 2.08 -0.72 -11.58
C PRO A 159 2.21 -0.04 -12.95
N ALA A 160 1.62 -0.59 -14.01
CA ALA A 160 1.61 0.03 -15.32
C ALA A 160 0.77 1.31 -15.36
N GLU A 161 -0.37 1.36 -14.66
CA GLU A 161 -1.20 2.56 -14.54
C GLU A 161 -0.49 3.67 -13.76
N VAL A 162 0.26 3.32 -12.72
CA VAL A 162 1.05 4.31 -11.94
C VAL A 162 2.18 4.87 -12.81
N LEU A 163 2.87 4.02 -13.58
CA LEU A 163 3.93 4.44 -14.49
C LEU A 163 3.36 5.37 -15.59
N ASP A 164 2.25 4.98 -16.19
CA ASP A 164 1.54 5.79 -17.19
C ASP A 164 1.13 7.17 -16.65
N ARG A 165 0.69 7.23 -15.39
CA ARG A 165 0.36 8.49 -14.72
C ARG A 165 1.58 9.40 -14.55
N ILE A 166 2.74 8.87 -14.15
CA ILE A 166 3.99 9.62 -14.04
C ILE A 166 4.39 10.17 -15.41
N ASP A 167 4.26 9.36 -16.48
CA ASP A 167 4.74 9.71 -17.80
C ASP A 167 3.85 10.71 -18.53
N LYS A 168 2.52 10.59 -18.39
CA LYS A 168 1.56 11.42 -19.14
C LYS A 168 1.14 12.70 -18.42
N ALA A 169 0.96 12.63 -17.10
CA ALA A 169 0.46 13.80 -16.38
C ALA A 169 1.56 14.82 -16.09
N GLY A 170 2.80 14.37 -15.90
CA GLY A 170 3.84 15.20 -15.30
C GLY A 170 3.62 15.37 -13.78
N ILE A 171 4.55 16.08 -13.12
CA ILE A 171 4.56 16.24 -11.66
C ILE A 171 4.40 17.70 -11.28
N ASP A 172 3.47 17.96 -10.38
CA ASP A 172 3.27 19.23 -9.69
C ASP A 172 4.17 19.24 -8.44
N TRP A 173 5.32 19.91 -8.57
CA TRP A 173 6.32 19.94 -7.51
C TRP A 173 5.99 20.97 -6.46
N SER A 174 6.02 20.57 -5.20
CA SER A 174 5.97 21.51 -4.09
C SER A 174 7.18 22.46 -4.09
N SER A 175 6.97 23.69 -3.60
CA SER A 175 8.01 24.72 -3.57
C SER A 175 9.24 24.33 -2.72
N GLY A 176 9.04 23.47 -1.73
CA GLY A 176 10.11 22.98 -0.84
C GLY A 176 10.80 21.70 -1.30
N TYR A 177 10.44 21.15 -2.47
CA TYR A 177 11.06 19.91 -2.93
C TYR A 177 12.50 20.14 -3.41
N PRO A 178 13.46 19.29 -3.00
CA PRO A 178 14.87 19.46 -3.39
C PRO A 178 15.10 19.33 -4.90
N ASP A 179 16.24 19.84 -5.36
CA ASP A 179 16.60 19.93 -6.79
C ASP A 179 16.84 18.59 -7.50
N ASN A 180 16.72 17.46 -6.80
CA ASN A 180 16.91 16.11 -7.36
C ASN A 180 15.63 15.50 -7.98
N ARG A 181 14.77 16.33 -8.57
CA ARG A 181 13.47 15.98 -9.16
C ARG A 181 13.55 14.84 -10.17
N ASP A 182 14.47 14.93 -11.13
CA ASP A 182 14.67 13.90 -12.15
C ASP A 182 15.10 12.56 -11.56
N LEU A 183 15.91 12.59 -10.50
CA LEU A 183 16.34 11.39 -9.79
C LEU A 183 15.16 10.74 -9.06
N ALA A 184 14.27 11.53 -8.45
CA ALA A 184 13.08 11.00 -7.78
C ALA A 184 12.16 10.31 -8.79
N VAL A 185 11.88 10.93 -9.93
CA VAL A 185 11.09 10.34 -11.02
C VAL A 185 11.75 9.09 -11.57
N SER A 186 13.06 9.11 -11.81
CA SER A 186 13.82 7.96 -12.33
C SER A 186 13.75 6.76 -11.36
N ARG A 187 13.91 7.01 -10.04
CA ARG A 187 13.77 5.96 -9.00
C ARG A 187 12.37 5.36 -8.98
N ALA A 188 11.32 6.20 -9.00
CA ALA A 188 9.94 5.75 -9.02
C ALA A 188 9.67 4.85 -10.25
N ARG A 189 10.11 5.28 -11.44
CA ARG A 189 9.98 4.48 -12.68
C ARG A 189 10.70 3.14 -12.59
N SER A 190 11.97 3.14 -12.20
CA SER A 190 12.76 1.90 -12.07
C SER A 190 12.14 0.93 -11.07
N TRP A 191 11.62 1.45 -9.96
CA TRP A 191 10.94 0.62 -8.97
C TRP A 191 9.65 0.00 -9.53
N LEU A 192 8.80 0.79 -10.22
CA LEU A 192 7.57 0.29 -10.85
C LEU A 192 7.86 -0.74 -11.93
N GLN A 193 8.87 -0.51 -12.78
CA GLN A 193 9.30 -1.48 -13.78
C GLN A 193 9.73 -2.81 -13.16
N SER A 194 10.37 -2.78 -11.99
CA SER A 194 10.73 -3.99 -11.26
C SER A 194 9.54 -4.76 -10.67
N LYS A 195 8.36 -4.12 -10.58
CA LYS A 195 7.11 -4.72 -10.09
C LYS A 195 6.18 -5.20 -11.19
N GLN A 196 6.40 -4.76 -12.43
CA GLN A 196 5.68 -5.33 -13.55
C GLN A 196 6.09 -6.81 -13.67
N ALA A 197 5.11 -7.71 -13.77
CA ALA A 197 5.42 -9.09 -14.12
C ALA A 197 6.24 -9.06 -15.41
N PRO A 198 7.31 -9.87 -15.54
CA PRO A 198 7.96 -10.03 -16.84
C PRO A 198 6.84 -10.33 -17.81
N ALA A 199 6.77 -9.55 -18.91
CA ALA A 199 5.83 -9.83 -19.99
C ALA A 199 5.92 -11.32 -20.23
N ALA A 200 4.79 -12.05 -20.16
CA ALA A 200 4.80 -13.50 -20.27
C ALA A 200 5.65 -13.81 -21.48
N GLU A 201 6.90 -14.28 -21.22
CA GLU A 201 7.81 -14.62 -22.28
C GLU A 201 7.02 -15.57 -23.15
N ASP A 202 6.92 -15.30 -24.43
CA ASP A 202 6.22 -16.17 -25.36
C ASP A 202 6.99 -17.49 -25.44
N TYR A 203 6.69 -18.38 -24.48
CA TYR A 203 7.24 -19.72 -24.42
C TYR A 203 6.74 -20.60 -25.57
N SER A 204 5.97 -20.04 -26.52
CA SER A 204 5.44 -20.79 -27.67
C SER A 204 6.56 -21.41 -28.50
N ASP A 205 7.69 -20.73 -28.66
CA ASP A 205 8.85 -21.25 -29.38
C ASP A 205 9.58 -22.33 -28.58
N ILE A 206 9.68 -22.17 -27.25
CA ILE A 206 10.25 -23.19 -26.36
C ILE A 206 9.33 -24.41 -26.31
N ALA A 207 8.02 -24.21 -26.15
CA ALA A 207 7.02 -25.26 -26.19
C ALA A 207 7.01 -25.99 -27.54
N ARG A 208 7.17 -25.25 -28.66
CA ARG A 208 7.29 -25.80 -30.01
C ARG A 208 8.59 -26.60 -30.16
N ALA A 209 9.71 -26.08 -29.69
CA ALA A 209 11.00 -26.77 -29.71
C ALA A 209 10.96 -28.06 -28.87
N LEU A 210 10.40 -28.01 -27.66
CA LEU A 210 10.21 -29.18 -26.77
C LEU A 210 9.28 -30.22 -27.42
N SER A 211 8.20 -29.80 -28.09
CA SER A 211 7.29 -30.69 -28.78
C SER A 211 7.96 -31.37 -30.00
N THR A 212 8.87 -30.68 -30.67
CA THR A 212 9.63 -31.18 -31.80
C THR A 212 10.66 -32.19 -31.32
N VAL A 213 11.40 -31.91 -30.25
CA VAL A 213 12.35 -32.84 -29.63
C VAL A 213 11.63 -34.09 -29.09
N SER A 214 10.46 -33.94 -28.46
CA SER A 214 9.63 -35.03 -27.96
C SER A 214 9.10 -35.92 -29.08
N ARG A 215 8.81 -35.38 -30.27
CA ARG A 215 8.40 -36.18 -31.47
C ARG A 215 9.56 -36.87 -32.13
N SER A 216 10.74 -36.26 -32.21
CA SER A 216 11.92 -36.83 -32.84
C SER A 216 12.62 -37.86 -31.96
N HIS A 217 12.45 -37.80 -30.63
CA HIS A 217 13.09 -38.73 -29.69
C HIS A 217 12.10 -39.26 -28.64
N PRO A 218 11.04 -39.98 -29.04
CA PRO A 218 9.96 -40.38 -28.12
C PRO A 218 10.38 -41.45 -27.09
N ARG A 219 11.53 -42.09 -27.28
CA ARG A 219 12.03 -43.17 -26.38
C ARG A 219 12.99 -42.67 -25.30
N THR A 220 13.76 -41.64 -25.56
CA THR A 220 14.84 -41.17 -24.66
C THR A 220 14.32 -40.58 -23.35
N ILE A 221 13.18 -39.90 -23.34
CA ILE A 221 12.59 -39.31 -22.14
C ILE A 221 11.95 -40.38 -21.26
N ARG A 222 11.29 -41.39 -21.84
CA ARG A 222 10.72 -42.51 -21.08
C ARG A 222 11.79 -43.44 -20.48
N GLU A 223 12.91 -43.64 -21.12
CA GLU A 223 14.02 -44.43 -20.60
C GLU A 223 14.74 -43.70 -19.45
N HIS A 224 15.00 -42.40 -19.57
CA HIS A 224 15.61 -41.61 -18.49
C HIS A 224 14.72 -41.51 -17.23
N LEU A 225 13.42 -41.44 -17.38
CA LEU A 225 12.46 -41.45 -16.25
C LEU A 225 12.42 -42.87 -15.59
N ARG A 226 12.60 -43.96 -16.35
CA ARG A 226 12.63 -45.32 -15.78
C ARG A 226 13.95 -45.65 -15.08
N THR A 227 15.09 -45.12 -15.54
CA THR A 227 16.37 -45.33 -14.89
C THR A 227 16.52 -44.55 -13.58
N ASN A 228 15.86 -43.41 -13.43
CA ASN A 228 15.84 -42.67 -12.16
C ASN A 228 14.88 -43.23 -11.11
N THR A 229 13.86 -44.00 -11.49
CA THR A 229 12.95 -44.67 -10.54
C THR A 229 13.43 -46.05 -10.08
N SER A 230 14.30 -46.73 -10.85
CA SER A 230 14.89 -48.02 -10.43
C SER A 230 16.13 -47.86 -9.55
N GLY A 231 16.75 -46.70 -9.47
CA GLY A 231 17.87 -46.40 -8.57
C GLY A 231 17.50 -46.06 -7.13
N ALA A 232 16.21 -45.92 -6.83
CA ALA A 232 15.72 -45.52 -5.49
C ALA A 232 15.20 -46.70 -4.64
N GLN A 233 15.19 -47.94 -5.17
CA GLN A 233 14.61 -49.09 -4.46
C GLN A 233 15.63 -50.12 -3.95
N ASP A 234 16.95 -49.92 -4.09
CA ASP A 234 17.94 -50.93 -3.67
C ASP A 234 18.90 -50.44 -2.56
N LYS A 235 18.40 -49.69 -1.59
CA LYS A 235 19.13 -49.36 -0.35
C LYS A 235 18.26 -49.39 0.90
N SER A 236 17.49 -50.48 1.07
CA SER A 236 16.87 -50.79 2.35
C SER A 236 16.73 -52.28 2.52
N GLU A 237 17.86 -52.96 2.75
CA GLU A 237 17.90 -54.26 3.44
C GLU A 237 19.33 -54.58 3.79
N THR A 238 19.77 -54.22 4.96
CA THR A 238 20.58 -55.05 5.86
C THR A 238 20.46 -54.45 7.25
N ALA A 239 19.55 -55.06 7.99
CA ALA A 239 19.45 -54.93 9.42
C ALA A 239 20.56 -55.73 10.09
N HIS A 240 21.12 -55.25 11.16
CA HIS A 240 21.58 -56.08 12.26
C HIS A 240 21.16 -55.48 13.58
N ASP A 241 20.21 -56.20 14.14
CA ASP A 241 19.82 -56.43 15.49
C ASP A 241 21.01 -56.44 16.46
N VAL A 242 21.01 -55.55 17.50
CA VAL A 242 21.51 -55.79 18.86
C VAL A 242 20.80 -54.80 19.78
N GLY A 243 19.85 -55.26 20.54
CA GLY A 243 19.52 -54.69 21.84
C GLY A 243 20.29 -55.48 22.93
N PRO A 244 20.01 -55.32 24.21
CA PRO A 244 19.59 -54.19 24.99
C PRO A 244 20.59 -53.89 26.14
N ASP A 245 20.44 -52.92 26.95
CA ASP A 245 20.32 -53.06 28.42
C ASP A 245 20.55 -51.74 29.21
N LEU A 246 19.61 -51.53 30.11
CA LEU A 246 19.66 -51.11 31.47
C LEU A 246 20.26 -49.75 31.91
N SER A 247 19.32 -49.00 32.50
CA SER A 247 19.43 -48.37 33.84
C SER A 247 20.42 -47.21 34.04
N THR A 248 19.95 -46.10 34.43
CA THR A 248 19.88 -45.69 35.87
C THR A 248 19.27 -44.29 36.03
N GLU A 249 18.40 -44.27 36.98
CA GLU A 249 17.85 -43.13 37.75
C GLU A 249 18.85 -42.09 38.18
N ARG A 250 18.34 -40.89 38.28
CA ARG A 250 18.38 -39.89 39.41
C ARG A 250 17.92 -38.54 38.81
N GLY A 251 16.89 -37.87 39.19
CA GLY A 251 16.37 -37.57 40.48
C GLY A 251 17.11 -36.41 41.17
N TYR A 252 16.53 -35.23 41.13
CA TYR A 252 16.59 -34.07 42.03
C TYR A 252 15.68 -33.00 41.41
N ASP A 253 14.59 -32.69 41.88
CA ASP A 253 13.88 -32.19 43.09
C ASP A 253 14.38 -30.80 43.57
N LEU A 254 13.37 -29.92 43.60
CA LEU A 254 13.04 -28.82 44.51
C LEU A 254 13.78 -27.46 44.48
N THR A 255 12.87 -26.47 44.31
CA THR A 255 12.73 -25.22 45.11
C THR A 255 13.89 -24.21 45.11
N ASP A 256 13.65 -23.00 44.63
CA ASP A 256 13.09 -21.80 45.29
C ASP A 256 12.63 -20.78 44.24
#